data_5649f067866c90c814ae5b40d4462710
#
_entry.id   5649f067866c90c814ae5b40d4462710
#
_cell.length_a   1.000
_cell.length_b   1.000
_cell.length_c   1.000
_cell.angle_alpha   90.00
_cell.angle_beta   90.00
_cell.angle_gamma   90.00
#
_symmetry.space_group_name_H-M   'P 1'
#
loop_
_entity.id
_entity.type
_entity.pdbx_description
1 polymer ?
#
loop_
_entity_poly.entity_id
_entity_poly.type
_entity_poly.pdbx_seq_one_letter_code
_entity_poly.pdbx_strand_id
1 'polypeptide(L)'
;MLTSILIALAGGAAVGMSRSINGRLTMDRGAFRASFWNHFIGFALLSVFVVFFERQGLALLGEVPAWAFTGGVIGAVFVAISSYVFPRIGAARSALLIIGGQMIAGLAIDYLRGTAQFSIGQPAGVALILFGIYLTRFSK
;
A
#
# COMPACT_ATOMS: atom_id res chain seq x y z
N MET A 1 19.05 11.09 6.21
CA MET A 1 18.59 9.75 6.64
C MET A 1 17.51 9.81 7.72
N LEU A 2 17.71 10.47 8.87
CA LEU A 2 16.71 10.50 9.95
C LEU A 2 15.36 11.08 9.50
N THR A 3 15.36 12.18 8.78
CA THR A 3 14.15 12.82 8.25
C THR A 3 13.35 11.87 7.34
N SER A 4 14.03 11.16 6.44
CA SER A 4 13.38 10.19 5.54
C SER A 4 12.75 9.02 6.33
N ILE A 5 13.42 8.55 7.39
CA ILE A 5 12.90 7.51 8.28
C ILE A 5 11.64 7.99 9.01
N LEU A 6 11.68 9.21 9.56
CA LEU A 6 10.53 9.79 10.28
C LEU A 6 9.32 9.98 9.36
N ILE A 7 9.54 10.46 8.12
CA ILE A 7 8.48 10.61 7.12
C ILE A 7 7.90 9.25 6.74
N ALA A 8 8.75 8.23 6.55
CA ALA A 8 8.30 6.87 6.24
C ALA A 8 7.47 6.26 7.38
N LEU A 9 7.87 6.47 8.65
CA LEU A 9 7.11 6.03 9.81
C LEU A 9 5.76 6.74 9.92
N ALA A 10 5.73 8.05 9.70
CA ALA A 10 4.48 8.82 9.68
C ALA A 10 3.54 8.34 8.56
N GLY A 11 4.09 8.08 7.36
CA GLY A 11 3.34 7.49 6.25
C GLY A 11 2.79 6.11 6.59
N GLY A 12 3.59 5.25 7.23
CA GLY A 12 3.14 3.93 7.71
C GLY A 12 2.00 4.03 8.72
N ALA A 13 2.09 4.97 9.68
CA ALA A 13 1.02 5.23 10.65
C ALA A 13 -0.27 5.70 9.95
N ALA A 14 -0.16 6.64 9.02
CA ALA A 14 -1.30 7.13 8.22
C ALA A 14 -1.98 5.99 7.42
N VAL A 15 -1.20 5.10 6.82
CA VAL A 15 -1.71 3.91 6.12
C VAL A 15 -2.45 2.98 7.09
N GLY A 16 -1.89 2.74 8.29
CA GLY A 16 -2.55 1.92 9.32
C GLY A 16 -3.89 2.50 9.77
N MET A 17 -3.95 3.82 10.00
CA MET A 17 -5.18 4.54 10.34
C MET A 17 -6.21 4.45 9.20
N SER A 18 -5.81 4.73 7.97
CA SER A 18 -6.68 4.63 6.79
C SER A 18 -7.28 3.24 6.64
N ARG A 19 -6.47 2.19 6.81
CA ARG A 19 -6.95 0.80 6.76
C ARG A 19 -7.95 0.48 7.87
N SER A 20 -7.75 1.00 9.08
CA SER A 20 -8.69 0.81 10.20
C SER A 20 -10.04 1.45 9.90
N ILE A 21 -10.06 2.68 9.39
CA ILE A 21 -11.28 3.40 9.02
C ILE A 21 -11.99 2.68 7.87
N ASN A 22 -11.26 2.34 6.80
CA ASN A 22 -11.81 1.62 5.66
C ASN A 22 -12.30 0.22 6.03
N GLY A 23 -11.64 -0.44 6.98
CA GLY A 23 -12.07 -1.72 7.52
C GLY A 23 -13.44 -1.63 8.21
N ARG A 24 -13.67 -0.60 9.03
CA ARG A 24 -14.98 -0.34 9.64
C ARG A 24 -16.04 -0.07 8.58
N LEU A 25 -15.76 0.82 7.63
CA LEU A 25 -16.68 1.11 6.53
C LEU A 25 -17.02 -0.13 5.71
N THR A 26 -16.05 -1.04 5.57
CA THR A 26 -16.25 -2.32 4.87
C THR A 26 -17.27 -3.21 5.58
N MET A 27 -17.26 -3.25 6.89
CA MET A 27 -18.22 -4.04 7.66
C MET A 27 -19.66 -3.55 7.45
N ASP A 28 -19.85 -2.24 7.31
CA ASP A 28 -21.18 -1.63 7.17
C ASP A 28 -21.65 -1.55 5.70
N ARG A 29 -20.74 -1.28 4.76
CA ARG A 29 -21.09 -0.90 3.39
C ARG A 29 -20.43 -1.76 2.31
N GLY A 30 -19.56 -2.69 2.67
CA GLY A 30 -18.81 -3.56 1.76
C GLY A 30 -17.48 -2.95 1.26
N ALA A 31 -16.57 -3.82 0.86
CA ALA A 31 -15.19 -3.47 0.54
C ALA A 31 -15.05 -2.54 -0.69
N PHE A 32 -15.85 -2.74 -1.72
CA PHE A 32 -15.82 -1.89 -2.92
C PHE A 32 -16.29 -0.47 -2.64
N ARG A 33 -17.31 -0.29 -1.81
CA ARG A 33 -17.77 1.05 -1.40
C ARG A 33 -16.73 1.74 -0.53
N ALA A 34 -16.08 1.03 0.37
CA ALA A 34 -14.99 1.57 1.17
C ALA A 34 -13.82 2.04 0.29
N SER A 35 -13.41 1.22 -0.70
CA SER A 35 -12.38 1.59 -1.66
C SER A 35 -12.79 2.80 -2.51
N PHE A 36 -14.01 2.82 -3.01
CA PHE A 36 -14.53 3.96 -3.78
C PHE A 36 -14.43 5.27 -3.00
N TRP A 37 -14.97 5.32 -1.79
CA TRP A 37 -14.94 6.53 -0.98
C TRP A 37 -13.52 6.95 -0.60
N ASN A 38 -12.64 5.99 -0.29
CA ASN A 38 -11.23 6.27 -0.03
C ASN A 38 -10.56 6.98 -1.22
N HIS A 39 -10.76 6.47 -2.43
CA HIS A 39 -10.17 7.05 -3.64
C HIS A 39 -10.84 8.35 -4.04
N PHE A 40 -12.16 8.46 -3.91
CA PHE A 40 -12.91 9.65 -4.25
C PHE A 40 -12.50 10.85 -3.37
N ILE A 41 -12.43 10.65 -2.05
CA ILE A 41 -12.02 11.71 -1.12
C ILE A 41 -10.54 12.07 -1.36
N GLY A 42 -9.67 11.07 -1.53
CA GLY A 42 -8.27 11.30 -1.87
C GLY A 42 -8.09 12.09 -3.16
N PHE A 43 -8.83 11.71 -4.21
CA PHE A 43 -8.83 12.43 -5.48
C PHE A 43 -9.30 13.87 -5.32
N ALA A 44 -10.41 14.10 -4.62
CA ALA A 44 -10.95 15.45 -4.41
C ALA A 44 -9.95 16.35 -3.67
N LEU A 45 -9.35 15.85 -2.58
CA LEU A 45 -8.35 16.60 -1.82
C LEU A 45 -7.09 16.90 -2.64
N LEU A 46 -6.56 15.91 -3.35
CA LEU A 46 -5.38 16.08 -4.19
C LEU A 46 -5.67 17.01 -5.37
N SER A 47 -6.86 16.94 -5.96
CA SER A 47 -7.25 17.87 -7.04
C SER A 47 -7.26 19.32 -6.58
N VAL A 48 -7.82 19.58 -5.39
CA VAL A 48 -7.78 20.91 -4.78
C VAL A 48 -6.32 21.34 -4.56
N PHE A 49 -5.50 20.48 -3.97
CA PHE A 49 -4.10 20.79 -3.72
C PHE A 49 -3.34 21.11 -5.02
N VAL A 50 -3.48 20.29 -6.05
CA VAL A 50 -2.82 20.47 -7.35
C VAL A 50 -3.24 21.76 -8.01
N VAL A 51 -4.55 22.09 -8.00
CA VAL A 51 -5.07 23.34 -8.60
C VAL A 51 -4.51 24.58 -7.92
N PHE A 52 -4.31 24.56 -6.61
CA PHE A 52 -3.83 25.74 -5.88
C PHE A 52 -2.29 25.84 -5.79
N PHE A 53 -1.58 24.71 -5.72
CA PHE A 53 -0.15 24.69 -5.41
C PHE A 53 0.73 24.15 -6.52
N GLU A 54 0.21 23.34 -7.46
CA GLU A 54 1.00 22.59 -8.45
C GLU A 54 0.41 22.62 -9.87
N ARG A 55 -0.05 23.77 -10.33
CA ARG A 55 -0.68 23.89 -11.66
C ARG A 55 0.21 23.46 -12.82
N GLN A 56 1.53 23.57 -12.67
CA GLN A 56 2.47 23.15 -13.72
C GLN A 56 2.39 21.64 -13.99
N GLY A 57 2.12 20.83 -12.97
CA GLY A 57 1.93 19.38 -13.11
C GLY A 57 0.74 19.02 -14.01
N LEU A 58 -0.30 19.86 -14.08
CA LEU A 58 -1.45 19.61 -14.94
C LEU A 58 -1.10 19.72 -16.44
N ALA A 59 -0.17 20.61 -16.79
CA ALA A 59 0.28 20.77 -18.18
C ALA A 59 1.02 19.52 -18.69
N LEU A 60 1.64 18.76 -17.80
CA LEU A 60 2.40 17.55 -18.14
C LEU A 60 1.51 16.29 -18.27
N LEU A 61 0.22 16.36 -17.93
CA LEU A 61 -0.67 15.19 -18.00
C LEU A 61 -0.75 14.57 -19.41
N GLY A 62 -0.61 15.38 -20.46
CA GLY A 62 -0.58 14.91 -21.84
C GLY A 62 0.66 14.10 -22.21
N GLU A 63 1.74 14.23 -21.45
CA GLU A 63 3.01 13.53 -21.66
C GLU A 63 3.07 12.21 -20.89
N VAL A 64 2.11 11.97 -19.99
CA VAL A 64 2.08 10.76 -19.15
C VAL A 64 1.60 9.58 -19.99
N PRO A 65 2.39 8.49 -20.07
CA PRO A 65 1.99 7.31 -20.84
C PRO A 65 0.76 6.65 -20.20
N ALA A 66 -0.15 6.15 -21.02
CA ALA A 66 -1.43 5.58 -20.57
C ALA A 66 -1.28 4.44 -19.53
N TRP A 67 -0.22 3.66 -19.62
CA TRP A 67 0.02 2.58 -18.65
C TRP A 67 0.27 3.10 -17.22
N ALA A 68 0.73 4.34 -17.04
CA ALA A 68 0.96 4.90 -15.70
C ALA A 68 -0.35 5.04 -14.91
N PHE A 69 -1.49 5.20 -15.59
CA PHE A 69 -2.81 5.27 -14.95
C PHE A 69 -3.31 3.92 -14.41
N THR A 70 -2.71 2.80 -14.84
CA THR A 70 -3.08 1.47 -14.31
C THR A 70 -2.80 1.33 -12.82
N GLY A 71 -1.84 2.10 -12.29
CA GLY A 71 -1.55 2.14 -10.86
C GLY A 71 -2.77 2.52 -10.00
N GLY A 72 -3.62 3.42 -10.49
CA GLY A 72 -4.87 3.78 -9.80
C GLY A 72 -5.86 2.62 -9.70
N VAL A 73 -6.00 1.83 -10.78
CA VAL A 73 -6.86 0.64 -10.79
C VAL A 73 -6.33 -0.43 -9.83
N ILE A 74 -5.02 -0.70 -9.88
CA ILE A 74 -4.36 -1.66 -8.98
C ILE A 74 -4.52 -1.19 -7.53
N GLY A 75 -4.33 0.11 -7.26
CA GLY A 75 -4.53 0.70 -5.96
C GLY A 75 -5.95 0.53 -5.42
N ALA A 76 -6.96 0.73 -6.27
CA ALA A 76 -8.36 0.56 -5.89
C ALA A 76 -8.69 -0.89 -5.51
N VAL A 77 -8.20 -1.86 -6.28
CA VAL A 77 -8.33 -3.29 -5.97
C VAL A 77 -7.60 -3.62 -4.67
N PHE A 78 -6.38 -3.13 -4.50
CA PHE A 78 -5.58 -3.34 -3.29
C PHE A 78 -6.30 -2.80 -2.04
N VAL A 79 -6.86 -1.58 -2.10
CA VAL A 79 -7.61 -1.00 -0.98
C VAL A 79 -8.87 -1.82 -0.68
N ALA A 80 -9.60 -2.29 -1.69
CA ALA A 80 -10.77 -3.14 -1.48
C ALA A 80 -10.39 -4.45 -0.77
N ILE A 81 -9.35 -5.14 -1.24
CA ILE A 81 -8.87 -6.40 -0.63
C ILE A 81 -8.37 -6.15 0.80
N SER A 82 -7.51 -5.15 1.00
CA SER A 82 -6.95 -4.86 2.32
C SER A 82 -8.02 -4.45 3.32
N SER A 83 -9.01 -3.65 2.91
CA SER A 83 -10.14 -3.25 3.74
C SER A 83 -11.05 -4.42 4.12
N TYR A 84 -11.19 -5.41 3.22
CA TYR A 84 -11.92 -6.64 3.51
C TYR A 84 -11.21 -7.53 4.53
N VAL A 85 -9.89 -7.65 4.40
CA VAL A 85 -9.08 -8.55 5.23
C VAL A 85 -8.81 -7.97 6.62
N PHE A 86 -8.55 -6.67 6.70
CA PHE A 86 -8.11 -5.99 7.91
C PHE A 86 -9.00 -6.24 9.15
N PRO A 87 -10.34 -6.10 9.10
CA PRO A 87 -11.20 -6.36 10.26
C PRO A 87 -11.33 -7.86 10.59
N ARG A 88 -10.97 -8.77 9.69
CA ARG A 88 -11.13 -10.22 9.86
C ARG A 88 -9.96 -10.88 10.56
N ILE A 89 -8.74 -10.45 10.27
CA ILE A 89 -7.54 -11.07 10.83
C ILE A 89 -6.75 -10.12 11.75
N GLY A 90 -7.25 -8.89 11.90
CA GLY A 90 -6.62 -7.88 12.75
C GLY A 90 -5.52 -7.07 12.08
N ALA A 91 -5.22 -5.91 12.66
CA ALA A 91 -4.33 -4.91 12.08
C ALA A 91 -2.89 -5.41 11.90
N ALA A 92 -2.31 -5.99 12.94
CA ALA A 92 -0.92 -6.40 12.93
C ALA A 92 -0.67 -7.55 11.93
N ARG A 93 -1.53 -8.58 11.93
CA ARG A 93 -1.42 -9.71 11.00
C ARG A 93 -1.61 -9.27 9.55
N SER A 94 -2.59 -8.41 9.30
CA SER A 94 -2.82 -7.86 7.95
C SER A 94 -1.62 -7.06 7.45
N ALA A 95 -1.04 -6.21 8.30
CA ALA A 95 0.13 -5.42 7.95
C ALA A 95 1.34 -6.31 7.61
N LEU A 96 1.63 -7.31 8.44
CA LEU A 96 2.72 -8.25 8.21
C LEU A 96 2.57 -9.04 6.90
N LEU A 97 1.36 -9.54 6.61
CA LEU A 97 1.08 -10.27 5.36
C LEU A 97 1.25 -9.38 4.13
N ILE A 98 0.77 -8.14 4.21
CA ILE A 98 0.91 -7.16 3.11
C ILE A 98 2.37 -6.82 2.88
N ILE A 99 3.14 -6.54 3.95
CA ILE A 99 4.57 -6.26 3.84
C ILE A 99 5.31 -7.47 3.27
N GLY A 100 5.01 -8.68 3.74
CA GLY A 100 5.59 -9.90 3.19
C GLY A 100 5.33 -10.07 1.70
N GLY A 101 4.08 -9.83 1.26
CA GLY A 101 3.73 -9.86 -0.16
C GLY A 101 4.45 -8.79 -0.98
N GLN A 102 4.56 -7.57 -0.45
CA GLN A 102 5.30 -6.49 -1.11
C GLN A 102 6.79 -6.80 -1.26
N MET A 103 7.41 -7.41 -0.26
CA MET A 103 8.82 -7.81 -0.33
C MET A 103 9.05 -8.92 -1.36
N ILE A 104 8.18 -9.92 -1.42
CA ILE A 104 8.26 -10.99 -2.43
C ILE A 104 8.11 -10.40 -3.83
N ALA A 105 7.08 -9.56 -4.04
CA ALA A 105 6.85 -8.92 -5.33
C ALA A 105 8.02 -8.00 -5.73
N GLY A 106 8.55 -7.23 -4.77
CA GLY A 106 9.71 -6.37 -5.00
C GLY A 106 10.93 -7.15 -5.45
N LEU A 107 11.29 -8.23 -4.74
CA LEU A 107 12.40 -9.11 -5.15
C LEU A 107 12.20 -9.72 -6.53
N ALA A 108 10.98 -10.16 -6.85
CA ALA A 108 10.67 -10.72 -8.15
C ALA A 108 10.84 -9.66 -9.27
N ILE A 109 10.36 -8.44 -9.05
CA ILE A 109 10.50 -7.33 -10.00
C ILE A 109 11.98 -6.96 -10.19
N ASP A 110 12.73 -6.84 -9.12
CA ASP A 110 14.15 -6.49 -9.17
C ASP A 110 14.96 -7.55 -9.92
N TYR A 111 14.65 -8.83 -9.70
CA TYR A 111 15.26 -9.95 -10.43
C TYR A 111 14.93 -9.89 -11.92
N LEU A 112 13.65 -9.69 -12.27
CA LEU A 112 13.20 -9.63 -13.67
C LEU A 112 13.78 -8.41 -14.42
N ARG A 113 14.06 -7.32 -13.70
CA ARG A 113 14.68 -6.11 -14.27
C ARG A 113 16.20 -6.17 -14.34
N GLY A 114 16.82 -7.20 -13.76
CA GLY A 114 18.27 -7.30 -13.68
C GLY A 114 18.92 -6.23 -12.78
N THR A 115 18.15 -5.55 -11.95
CA THR A 115 18.62 -4.50 -11.03
C THR A 115 19.09 -5.07 -9.69
N ALA A 116 18.73 -6.30 -9.38
CA ALA A 116 19.15 -6.96 -8.15
C ALA A 116 20.61 -7.45 -8.26
N GLN A 117 21.48 -6.88 -7.47
CA GLN A 117 22.70 -7.62 -7.07
C GLN A 117 22.25 -8.67 -6.07
N PHE A 118 22.41 -9.93 -6.44
CA PHE A 118 21.98 -11.07 -5.60
C PHE A 118 22.71 -11.04 -4.26
N SER A 119 22.05 -10.56 -3.23
CA SER A 119 22.53 -10.66 -1.84
C SER A 119 21.69 -11.69 -1.12
N ILE A 120 22.32 -12.69 -0.51
CA ILE A 120 21.65 -13.72 0.31
C ILE A 120 20.83 -13.09 1.45
N GLY A 121 21.19 -11.89 1.89
CA GLY A 121 20.48 -11.15 2.95
C GLY A 121 19.01 -10.80 2.62
N GLN A 122 18.71 -10.54 1.34
CA GLN A 122 17.35 -10.17 0.94
C GLN A 122 16.35 -11.34 1.06
N PRO A 123 16.58 -12.51 0.44
CA PRO A 123 15.68 -13.65 0.60
C PRO A 123 15.66 -14.18 2.06
N ALA A 124 16.77 -14.09 2.78
CA ALA A 124 16.81 -14.46 4.20
C ALA A 124 15.91 -13.53 5.04
N GLY A 125 15.93 -12.22 4.79
CA GLY A 125 15.03 -11.26 5.45
C GLY A 125 13.56 -11.53 5.17
N VAL A 126 13.21 -11.85 3.92
CA VAL A 126 11.84 -12.26 3.56
C VAL A 126 11.44 -13.53 4.27
N ALA A 127 12.32 -14.54 4.29
CA ALA A 127 12.06 -15.80 4.98
C ALA A 127 11.82 -15.59 6.49
N LEU A 128 12.60 -14.73 7.14
CA LEU A 128 12.41 -14.37 8.56
C LEU A 128 11.06 -13.69 8.82
N ILE A 129 10.63 -12.78 7.93
CA ILE A 129 9.32 -12.12 8.06
C ILE A 129 8.21 -13.16 7.91
N LEU A 130 8.28 -14.02 6.89
CA LEU A 130 7.29 -15.09 6.69
C LEU A 130 7.24 -16.06 7.88
N PHE A 131 8.39 -16.41 8.43
CA PHE A 131 8.47 -17.22 9.64
C PHE A 131 7.86 -16.52 10.86
N GLY A 132 8.12 -15.22 11.03
CA GLY A 132 7.46 -14.40 12.05
C GLY A 132 5.94 -14.41 11.92
N ILE A 133 5.42 -14.26 10.69
CA ILE A 133 3.98 -14.34 10.40
C ILE A 133 3.43 -15.71 10.76
N TYR A 134 4.15 -16.79 10.41
CA TYR A 134 3.76 -18.15 10.75
C TYR A 134 3.63 -18.35 12.27
N LEU A 135 4.57 -17.82 13.04
CA LEU A 135 4.53 -17.90 14.51
C LEU A 135 3.31 -17.19 15.11
N THR A 136 2.84 -16.08 14.49
CA THR A 136 1.63 -15.38 14.97
C THR A 136 0.35 -16.21 14.86
N ARG A 137 0.36 -17.32 14.09
CA ARG A 137 -0.76 -18.26 13.99
C ARG A 137 -1.01 -18.98 15.31
N PHE A 138 0.03 -19.22 16.08
CA PHE A 138 -0.03 -19.97 17.34
C PHE A 138 -0.20 -19.08 18.57
N SER A 139 -0.08 -17.75 18.42
CA SER A 139 -0.35 -16.79 19.49
C SER A 139 -1.86 -16.51 19.49
N LYS A 140 -2.55 -17.07 20.50
CA LYS A 140 -3.95 -16.75 20.81
C LYS A 140 -4.04 -15.43 21.54
#